data_ceff6851b82eba9f3b313d4a17506729
#
_entry.id   ceff6851b82eba9f3b313d4a17506729
#
_cell.length_a   1.000
_cell.length_b   1.000
_cell.length_c   1.000
_cell.angle_alpha   90.00
_cell.angle_beta   90.00
_cell.angle_gamma   90.00
#
_symmetry.space_group_name_H-M   'P 1'
#
loop_
_entity.id
_entity.type
_entity.pdbx_description
1 polymer ?
#
loop_
_entity_poly.entity_id
_entity_poly.type
_entity_poly.pdbx_seq_one_letter_code
_entity_poly.pdbx_strand_id
1 'polypeptide(L)'
;MGNMSIFDISGRAMAAQLVRLNTTASNLANANSVSTTKEGAFRALKPVFKTVSGGEGIATVHVSQVVSSNTDPTKRHDPGNPLADQNGDVWDAGVDQAGELVEMMETARQYQNNVQVLQTAKSLTLDTLRLEK
;
A
#
# COMPACT_ATOMS: atom_id res chain seq x y z
N MET A 1 -29.40 -9.39 0.33
CA MET A 1 -28.00 -9.08 0.03
C MET A 1 -27.52 -10.02 -1.06
N GLY A 2 -26.93 -9.46 -2.10
CA GLY A 2 -26.40 -10.28 -3.21
C GLY A 2 -25.18 -11.08 -2.78
N ASN A 3 -25.03 -12.29 -3.28
CA ASN A 3 -23.85 -13.11 -3.08
C ASN A 3 -22.63 -12.41 -3.71
N MET A 4 -21.57 -12.19 -2.92
CA MET A 4 -20.32 -11.71 -3.46
C MET A 4 -19.69 -12.76 -4.35
N SER A 5 -19.39 -12.38 -5.59
CA SER A 5 -18.71 -13.26 -6.53
C SER A 5 -17.20 -13.27 -6.30
N ILE A 6 -16.50 -14.24 -6.88
CA ILE A 6 -15.04 -14.28 -6.88
C ILE A 6 -14.46 -13.03 -7.57
N PHE A 7 -15.18 -12.47 -8.54
CA PHE A 7 -14.78 -11.22 -9.22
C PHE A 7 -14.84 -10.02 -8.28
N ASP A 8 -15.88 -9.94 -7.43
CA ASP A 8 -16.01 -8.88 -6.44
C ASP A 8 -14.91 -8.96 -5.39
N ILE A 9 -14.63 -10.16 -4.88
CA ILE A 9 -13.59 -10.41 -3.87
C ILE A 9 -12.22 -10.02 -4.43
N SER A 10 -11.90 -10.54 -5.62
CA SER A 10 -10.60 -10.27 -6.26
C SER A 10 -10.46 -8.80 -6.65
N GLY A 11 -11.52 -8.17 -7.14
CA GLY A 11 -11.53 -6.76 -7.50
C GLY A 11 -11.28 -5.86 -6.29
N ARG A 12 -11.90 -6.14 -5.15
CA ARG A 12 -11.66 -5.40 -3.90
C ARG A 12 -10.26 -5.62 -3.36
N ALA A 13 -9.74 -6.85 -3.44
CA ALA A 13 -8.37 -7.16 -3.05
C ALA A 13 -7.37 -6.40 -3.93
N MET A 14 -7.59 -6.34 -5.23
CA MET A 14 -6.76 -5.59 -6.16
C MET A 14 -6.79 -4.09 -5.87
N ALA A 15 -7.97 -3.53 -5.60
CA ALA A 15 -8.12 -2.11 -5.23
C ALA A 15 -7.35 -1.79 -3.94
N ALA A 16 -7.42 -2.66 -2.94
CA ALA A 16 -6.66 -2.52 -1.69
C ALA A 16 -5.15 -2.58 -1.93
N GLN A 17 -4.69 -3.48 -2.80
CA GLN A 17 -3.26 -3.58 -3.15
C GLN A 17 -2.78 -2.37 -3.96
N LEU A 18 -3.63 -1.76 -4.79
CA LEU A 18 -3.28 -0.52 -5.49
C LEU A 18 -3.07 0.64 -4.52
N VAL A 19 -3.90 0.78 -3.50
CA VAL A 19 -3.70 1.78 -2.44
C VAL A 19 -2.37 1.53 -1.73
N ARG A 20 -2.07 0.28 -1.38
CA ARG A 20 -0.81 -0.10 -0.76
C ARG A 20 0.38 0.24 -1.65
N LEU A 21 0.29 -0.08 -2.94
CA LEU A 21 1.34 0.23 -3.91
C LEU A 21 1.57 1.74 -4.04
N ASN A 22 0.50 2.52 -4.09
CA ASN A 22 0.57 3.98 -4.18
C ASN A 22 1.17 4.60 -2.91
N THR A 23 0.81 4.12 -1.72
CA THR A 23 1.40 4.60 -0.47
C THR A 23 2.88 4.26 -0.39
N THR A 24 3.27 3.04 -0.77
CA THR A 24 4.68 2.62 -0.80
C THR A 24 5.49 3.44 -1.80
N ALA A 25 4.94 3.70 -2.99
CA ALA A 25 5.58 4.54 -4.00
C ALA A 25 5.77 5.99 -3.49
N SER A 26 4.77 6.54 -2.80
CA SER A 26 4.85 7.85 -2.17
C SER A 26 5.93 7.87 -1.08
N ASN A 27 6.00 6.84 -0.25
CA ASN A 27 7.02 6.71 0.78
C ASN A 27 8.43 6.70 0.19
N LEU A 28 8.65 5.93 -0.88
CA LEU A 28 9.94 5.88 -1.57
C LEU A 28 10.29 7.21 -2.24
N ALA A 29 9.32 7.87 -2.87
CA ALA A 29 9.54 9.16 -3.51
C ALA A 29 9.96 10.24 -2.50
N ASN A 30 9.48 10.16 -1.26
CA ASN A 30 9.76 11.13 -0.19
C ASN A 30 10.83 10.66 0.80
N ALA A 31 11.44 9.50 0.57
CA ALA A 31 12.37 8.90 1.52
C ALA A 31 13.64 9.74 1.74
N ASN A 32 14.03 10.53 0.74
CA ASN A 32 15.20 11.41 0.82
C ASN A 32 14.84 12.87 1.08
N SER A 33 13.57 13.17 1.37
CA SER A 33 13.16 14.53 1.72
C SER A 33 13.68 14.91 3.10
N VAL A 34 13.98 16.18 3.29
CA VAL A 34 14.44 16.72 4.57
C VAL A 34 13.53 17.87 5.00
N SER A 35 13.53 18.15 6.30
CA SER A 35 12.77 19.25 6.89
C SER A 35 13.63 19.99 7.93
N THR A 36 13.28 21.23 8.21
CA THR A 36 13.89 22.03 9.27
C THR A 36 13.49 21.52 10.66
N THR A 37 12.29 20.92 10.78
CA THR A 37 11.74 20.45 12.06
C THR A 37 11.38 18.97 12.00
N LYS A 38 11.40 18.31 13.16
CA LYS A 38 10.94 16.92 13.28
C LYS A 38 9.48 16.75 12.88
N GLU A 39 8.64 17.70 13.29
CA GLU A 39 7.19 17.67 13.03
C GLU A 39 6.89 17.88 11.55
N GLY A 40 7.72 18.66 10.84
CA GLY A 40 7.58 18.90 9.39
C GLY A 40 8.17 17.80 8.51
N ALA A 41 8.98 16.89 9.07
CA ALA A 41 9.59 15.81 8.31
C ALA A 41 8.56 14.79 7.86
N PHE A 42 8.74 14.28 6.65
CA PHE A 42 7.86 13.25 6.08
C PHE A 42 7.91 11.98 6.93
N ARG A 43 6.75 11.37 7.17
CA ARG A 43 6.62 10.05 7.78
C ARG A 43 5.97 9.10 6.78
N ALA A 44 6.43 7.87 6.75
CA ALA A 44 5.88 6.85 5.89
C ALA A 44 4.38 6.67 6.15
N LEU A 45 3.60 6.52 5.09
CA LEU A 45 2.18 6.26 5.16
C LEU A 45 1.92 4.76 5.10
N LYS A 46 0.93 4.29 5.83
CA LYS A 46 0.53 2.88 5.87
C LYS A 46 -0.99 2.76 5.73
N PRO A 47 -1.47 1.96 4.77
CA PRO A 47 -2.90 1.66 4.68
C PRO A 47 -3.31 0.70 5.79
N VAL A 48 -4.49 0.91 6.34
CA VAL A 48 -5.11 0.00 7.31
C VAL A 48 -6.19 -0.79 6.59
N PHE A 49 -6.01 -2.10 6.51
CA PHE A 49 -6.97 -3.00 5.88
C PHE A 49 -7.98 -3.49 6.91
N LYS A 50 -9.22 -3.61 6.48
CA LYS A 50 -10.30 -4.23 7.26
C LYS A 50 -10.96 -5.33 6.47
N THR A 51 -11.27 -6.42 7.15
CA THR A 51 -12.10 -7.49 6.60
C THR A 51 -13.57 -7.09 6.68
N VAL A 52 -14.28 -7.29 5.58
CA VAL A 52 -15.74 -7.11 5.52
C VAL A 52 -16.36 -8.46 5.23
N SER A 53 -17.26 -8.88 6.13
CA SER A 53 -18.00 -10.11 5.93
C SER A 53 -19.12 -9.89 4.89
N GLY A 54 -19.17 -10.79 3.90
CA GLY A 54 -20.23 -10.82 2.88
C GLY A 54 -21.37 -11.78 3.21
N GLY A 55 -21.33 -12.43 4.40
CA GLY A 55 -22.25 -13.52 4.77
C GLY A 55 -21.76 -14.89 4.30
N GLU A 56 -22.35 -15.95 4.86
CA GLU A 56 -22.08 -17.35 4.48
C GLU A 56 -20.58 -17.75 4.43
N GLY A 57 -19.76 -17.18 5.32
CA GLY A 57 -18.32 -17.48 5.36
C GLY A 57 -17.48 -16.76 4.29
N ILE A 58 -18.10 -15.91 3.51
CA ILE A 58 -17.41 -15.10 2.51
C ILE A 58 -16.90 -13.81 3.18
N ALA A 59 -15.65 -13.48 2.94
CA ALA A 59 -15.04 -12.25 3.44
C ALA A 59 -14.23 -11.56 2.34
N THR A 60 -14.20 -10.26 2.38
CA THR A 60 -13.38 -9.43 1.49
C THR A 60 -12.59 -8.39 2.29
N VAL A 61 -11.69 -7.72 1.64
CA VAL A 61 -10.85 -6.69 2.24
C VAL A 61 -11.13 -5.32 1.64
N HIS A 62 -11.04 -4.27 2.47
CA HIS A 62 -10.99 -2.90 1.98
C HIS A 62 -10.02 -2.06 2.81
N VAL A 63 -9.58 -0.94 2.26
CA VAL A 63 -8.75 0.03 3.00
C VAL A 63 -9.69 0.95 3.76
N SER A 64 -9.57 0.94 5.10
CA SER A 64 -10.41 1.78 5.96
C SER A 64 -9.84 3.19 6.12
N GLN A 65 -8.52 3.31 6.15
CA GLN A 65 -7.81 4.58 6.30
C GLN A 65 -6.33 4.42 5.95
N VAL A 66 -5.65 5.54 5.76
CA VAL A 66 -4.19 5.61 5.63
C VAL A 66 -3.67 6.41 6.82
N VAL A 67 -2.71 5.86 7.53
CA VAL A 67 -2.14 6.46 8.75
C VAL A 67 -0.64 6.67 8.59
N SER A 68 -0.08 7.60 9.39
CA SER A 68 1.36 7.76 9.48
C SER A 68 1.99 6.61 10.27
N SER A 69 3.12 6.12 9.78
CA SER A 69 3.92 5.09 10.43
C SER A 69 4.54 5.59 11.73
N ASN A 70 4.89 4.66 12.61
CA ASN A 70 5.62 4.95 13.84
C ASN A 70 7.14 5.15 13.63
N THR A 71 7.62 5.05 12.39
CA THR A 71 9.03 5.32 12.09
C THR A 71 9.31 6.79 12.26
N ASP A 72 10.13 7.13 13.24
CA ASP A 72 10.47 8.52 13.53
C ASP A 72 11.46 9.10 12.53
N PRO A 73 11.32 10.39 12.18
CA PRO A 73 12.36 11.13 11.48
C PRO A 73 13.64 11.15 12.30
N THR A 74 14.79 11.17 11.62
CA THR A 74 16.11 11.21 12.25
C THR A 74 16.79 12.54 12.01
N LYS A 75 17.46 13.03 13.05
CA LYS A 75 18.23 14.26 13.01
C LYS A 75 19.60 13.98 12.39
N ARG A 76 20.00 14.83 11.46
CA ARG A 76 21.32 14.76 10.80
C ARG A 76 21.96 16.12 10.76
N HIS A 77 23.26 16.18 11.04
CA HIS A 77 24.01 17.42 10.98
C HIS A 77 24.46 17.70 9.54
N ASP A 78 23.94 18.76 8.94
CA ASP A 78 24.23 19.19 7.57
C ASP A 78 24.11 20.71 7.46
N PRO A 79 25.13 21.47 7.96
CA PRO A 79 25.04 22.94 8.01
C PRO A 79 24.98 23.61 6.63
N GLY A 80 25.42 22.91 5.57
CA GLY A 80 25.37 23.41 4.21
C GLY A 80 24.00 23.26 3.54
N ASN A 81 23.05 22.60 4.19
CA ASN A 81 21.72 22.39 3.64
C ASN A 81 20.86 23.65 3.81
N PRO A 82 20.16 24.12 2.74
CA PRO A 82 19.29 25.31 2.85
C PRO A 82 18.18 25.16 3.89
N LEU A 83 17.81 23.93 4.26
CA LEU A 83 16.79 23.63 5.26
C LEU A 83 17.36 23.39 6.66
N ALA A 84 18.68 23.58 6.86
CA ALA A 84 19.29 23.44 8.17
C ALA A 84 18.75 24.50 9.15
N ASP A 85 18.55 24.08 10.41
CA ASP A 85 18.15 24.98 11.47
C ASP A 85 19.32 25.85 11.97
N GLN A 86 19.09 26.59 13.04
CA GLN A 86 20.13 27.44 13.63
C GLN A 86 21.36 26.69 14.14
N ASN A 87 21.19 25.40 14.46
CA ASN A 87 22.24 24.50 14.90
C ASN A 87 22.94 23.76 13.75
N GLY A 88 22.51 23.98 12.52
CA GLY A 88 23.02 23.29 11.35
C GLY A 88 22.47 21.88 11.16
N ASP A 89 21.31 21.58 11.74
CA ASP A 89 20.70 20.26 11.70
C ASP A 89 19.49 20.23 10.76
N VAL A 90 19.30 19.10 10.10
CA VAL A 90 18.10 18.79 9.33
C VAL A 90 17.46 17.52 9.86
N TRP A 91 16.19 17.32 9.54
CA TRP A 91 15.45 16.11 9.88
C TRP A 91 15.17 15.30 8.62
N ASP A 92 15.73 14.09 8.56
CA ASP A 92 15.48 13.15 7.47
C ASP A 92 14.12 12.50 7.64
N ALA A 93 13.51 12.12 6.51
CA ALA A 93 12.21 11.47 6.50
C ALA A 93 12.20 10.17 7.33
N GLY A 94 11.12 9.93 8.03
CA GLY A 94 10.87 8.69 8.75
C GLY A 94 10.40 7.57 7.80
N VAL A 95 11.29 7.11 6.93
CA VAL A 95 11.03 6.08 5.93
C VAL A 95 12.17 5.06 5.93
N ASP A 96 11.81 3.79 6.07
CA ASP A 96 12.73 2.67 5.86
C ASP A 96 12.71 2.29 4.37
N GLN A 97 13.66 2.80 3.60
CA GLN A 97 13.74 2.58 2.16
C GLN A 97 13.80 1.10 1.78
N ALA A 98 14.63 0.32 2.49
CA ALA A 98 14.80 -1.10 2.20
C ALA A 98 13.49 -1.85 2.46
N GLY A 99 12.83 -1.55 3.58
CA GLY A 99 11.53 -2.11 3.93
C GLY A 99 10.45 -1.75 2.90
N GLU A 100 10.42 -0.50 2.45
CA GLU A 100 9.44 -0.05 1.44
C GLU A 100 9.67 -0.71 0.08
N LEU A 101 10.92 -0.96 -0.32
CA LEU A 101 11.22 -1.69 -1.56
C LEU A 101 10.72 -3.13 -1.49
N VAL A 102 10.95 -3.82 -0.37
CA VAL A 102 10.43 -5.17 -0.14
C VAL A 102 8.90 -5.17 -0.18
N GLU A 103 8.28 -4.19 0.48
CA GLU A 103 6.83 -4.00 0.49
C GLU A 103 6.27 -3.81 -0.91
N MET A 104 6.95 -3.01 -1.75
CA MET A 104 6.55 -2.79 -3.14
C MET A 104 6.60 -4.08 -3.95
N MET A 105 7.68 -4.84 -3.82
CA MET A 105 7.85 -6.10 -4.55
C MET A 105 6.79 -7.12 -4.13
N GLU A 106 6.52 -7.24 -2.84
CA GLU A 106 5.50 -8.14 -2.31
C GLU A 106 4.09 -7.73 -2.75
N THR A 107 3.79 -6.43 -2.68
CA THR A 107 2.49 -5.90 -3.11
C THR A 107 2.26 -6.14 -4.61
N ALA A 108 3.27 -5.90 -5.43
CA ALA A 108 3.20 -6.17 -6.87
C ALA A 108 2.93 -7.66 -7.15
N ARG A 109 3.59 -8.54 -6.41
CA ARG A 109 3.36 -9.99 -6.52
C ARG A 109 1.93 -10.37 -6.14
N GLN A 110 1.43 -9.86 -5.02
CA GLN A 110 0.06 -10.12 -4.57
C GLN A 110 -0.98 -9.58 -5.58
N TYR A 111 -0.74 -8.41 -6.16
CA TYR A 111 -1.58 -7.87 -7.22
C TYR A 111 -1.61 -8.80 -8.44
N GLN A 112 -0.46 -9.27 -8.89
CA GLN A 112 -0.36 -10.22 -10.01
C GLN A 112 -1.06 -11.53 -9.72
N ASN A 113 -0.99 -12.03 -8.49
CA ASN A 113 -1.71 -13.23 -8.06
C ASN A 113 -3.22 -13.03 -8.17
N ASN A 114 -3.73 -11.88 -7.77
CA ASN A 114 -5.16 -11.55 -7.91
C ASN A 114 -5.59 -11.45 -9.38
N VAL A 115 -4.76 -10.89 -10.24
CA VAL A 115 -5.00 -10.86 -11.69
C VAL A 115 -5.10 -12.29 -12.22
N GLN A 116 -4.19 -13.18 -11.82
CA GLN A 116 -4.20 -14.59 -12.23
C GLN A 116 -5.47 -15.31 -11.77
N VAL A 117 -5.90 -15.06 -10.55
CA VAL A 117 -7.16 -15.62 -10.01
C VAL A 117 -8.35 -15.16 -10.87
N LEU A 118 -8.41 -13.88 -11.22
CA LEU A 118 -9.48 -13.35 -12.08
C LEU A 118 -9.49 -13.97 -13.46
N GLN A 119 -8.33 -14.15 -14.08
CA GLN A 119 -8.19 -14.78 -15.39
C GLN A 119 -8.64 -16.22 -15.34
N THR A 120 -8.26 -16.97 -14.32
CA THR A 120 -8.67 -18.36 -14.12
C THR A 120 -10.18 -18.47 -13.90
N ALA A 121 -10.75 -17.60 -13.05
CA ALA A 121 -12.19 -17.56 -12.81
C ALA A 121 -12.97 -17.23 -14.09
N LYS A 122 -12.47 -16.30 -14.90
CA LYS A 122 -13.06 -15.97 -16.20
C LYS A 122 -13.06 -17.18 -17.13
N SER A 123 -11.95 -17.88 -17.26
CA SER A 123 -11.82 -19.07 -18.11
C SER A 123 -12.79 -20.16 -17.67
N LEU A 124 -12.84 -20.45 -16.37
CA LEU A 124 -13.75 -21.48 -15.83
C LEU A 124 -15.21 -21.12 -16.07
N THR A 125 -15.58 -19.86 -15.93
CA THR A 125 -16.96 -19.40 -16.20
C THR A 125 -17.31 -19.57 -17.68
N LEU A 126 -16.40 -19.21 -18.59
CA LEU A 126 -16.62 -19.37 -20.03
C LEU A 126 -16.72 -20.85 -20.44
N ASP A 127 -15.89 -21.69 -19.87
CA ASP A 127 -15.90 -23.13 -20.15
C ASP A 127 -17.19 -23.76 -19.63
N THR A 128 -17.66 -23.36 -18.46
CA THR A 128 -18.98 -23.83 -17.93
C THR A 128 -20.11 -23.42 -18.85
N LEU A 129 -20.10 -22.18 -19.34
CA LEU A 129 -21.14 -21.72 -20.30
C LEU A 129 -21.11 -22.48 -21.63
N ARG A 130 -19.91 -22.89 -22.08
CA ARG A 130 -19.77 -23.71 -23.29
C ARG A 130 -20.29 -25.13 -23.11
N LEU A 131 -20.14 -25.69 -21.91
CA LEU A 131 -20.65 -27.06 -21.62
C LEU A 131 -22.15 -27.11 -21.49
N GLU A 132 -22.80 -25.99 -21.17
CA GLU A 132 -24.29 -25.92 -21.07
C GLU A 132 -25.00 -25.74 -22.42
N LYS A 133 -24.26 -25.61 -23.51
CA LYS A 133 -24.80 -25.47 -24.85
C LYS A 133 -24.97 -26.83 -25.54
#